data_e2632619cba889e25618231457a117d4
#
_entry.id   e2632619cba889e25618231457a117d4
#
_cell.length_a   1.000
_cell.length_b   1.000
_cell.length_c   1.000
_cell.angle_alpha   90.00
_cell.angle_beta   90.00
_cell.angle_gamma   90.00
#
_symmetry.space_group_name_H-M   'P 1'
#
loop_
_entity.id
_entity.type
_entity.pdbx_description
1 polymer ?
#
loop_
_entity_poly.entity_id
_entity_poly.type
_entity_poly.pdbx_seq_one_letter_code
_entity_poly.pdbx_strand_id
1 'polypeptide(L)'
;EPPTMEDLNVEDKIVKAWSPRNGIVVVTGPTGSGKTTLLAAGCRMLLERPRGCGKMVTYEAPIEYVYDTIEGKRSLVSQTEIPRHLPDFAYGVRNALRRKPNIILVGESRDRETISASIEAAQTGHLVYTTTHTMGVANTISRMISTFEIAERQERALSLMESLRMIVTQALVPKVGGGRIGIREWMVFPDEVREKLMGIEYEHWAEE
;
A
#
# COMPACT_ATOMS: atom_id res chain seq x y z
N GLU A 1 5.27 18.25 7.82
CA GLU A 1 4.01 18.00 7.08
C GLU A 1 4.31 17.13 5.86
N PRO A 2 3.46 16.16 5.48
CA PRO A 2 3.68 15.36 4.26
C PRO A 2 3.68 16.26 3.02
N PRO A 3 4.47 15.94 1.97
CA PRO A 3 4.38 16.62 0.67
C PRO A 3 3.03 16.30 -0.01
N THR A 4 2.70 17.04 -1.06
CA THR A 4 1.57 16.72 -1.94
C THR A 4 2.00 15.74 -3.04
N MET A 5 1.03 15.12 -3.72
CA MET A 5 1.31 14.31 -4.91
C MET A 5 1.93 15.15 -6.04
N GLU A 6 1.55 16.43 -6.14
CA GLU A 6 2.09 17.41 -7.10
C GLU A 6 3.56 17.74 -6.80
N ASP A 7 3.92 18.00 -5.53
CA ASP A 7 5.31 18.23 -5.11
C ASP A 7 6.24 17.08 -5.51
N LEU A 8 5.71 15.86 -5.53
CA LEU A 8 6.44 14.66 -5.92
C LEU A 8 6.38 14.36 -7.43
N ASN A 9 5.73 15.19 -8.21
CA ASN A 9 5.47 14.98 -9.64
C ASN A 9 4.93 13.55 -9.90
N VAL A 10 3.92 13.15 -9.15
CA VAL A 10 3.30 11.83 -9.32
C VAL A 10 2.42 11.83 -10.57
N GLU A 11 2.52 10.81 -11.38
CA GLU A 11 1.80 10.64 -12.62
C GLU A 11 0.27 10.65 -12.41
N ASP A 12 -0.47 11.39 -13.22
CA ASP A 12 -1.93 11.54 -13.12
C ASP A 12 -2.67 10.21 -13.06
N LYS A 13 -2.17 9.20 -13.78
CA LYS A 13 -2.77 7.87 -13.79
C LYS A 13 -2.66 7.18 -12.42
N ILE A 14 -1.53 7.35 -11.72
CA ILE A 14 -1.35 6.85 -10.35
C ILE A 14 -2.29 7.61 -9.41
N VAL A 15 -2.32 8.94 -9.50
CA VAL A 15 -3.18 9.79 -8.66
C VAL A 15 -4.66 9.39 -8.81
N LYS A 16 -5.14 9.19 -10.04
CA LYS A 16 -6.52 8.74 -10.31
C LYS A 16 -6.84 7.36 -9.75
N ALA A 17 -5.88 6.43 -9.82
CA ALA A 17 -6.03 5.06 -9.32
C ALA A 17 -5.74 4.91 -7.83
N TRP A 18 -5.22 5.94 -7.17
CA TRP A 18 -4.76 5.88 -5.78
C TRP A 18 -5.84 5.49 -4.77
N SER A 19 -7.08 5.74 -5.07
CA SER A 19 -8.17 5.61 -4.10
C SER A 19 -9.29 4.69 -4.58
N PRO A 20 -9.03 3.40 -4.71
CA PRO A 20 -10.08 2.41 -4.93
C PRO A 20 -11.03 2.37 -3.72
N ARG A 21 -12.19 1.76 -3.90
CA ARG A 21 -13.20 1.65 -2.83
C ARG A 21 -12.70 0.78 -1.66
N ASN A 22 -12.03 -0.31 -1.98
CA ASN A 22 -11.43 -1.28 -1.06
C ASN A 22 -10.29 -2.01 -1.76
N GLY A 23 -9.59 -2.87 -1.05
CA GLY A 23 -8.51 -3.69 -1.59
C GLY A 23 -7.14 -3.23 -1.11
N ILE A 24 -6.09 -3.68 -1.78
CA ILE A 24 -4.69 -3.43 -1.41
C ILE A 24 -4.00 -2.58 -2.47
N VAL A 25 -3.34 -1.53 -2.04
CA VAL A 25 -2.40 -0.72 -2.83
C VAL A 25 -1.00 -0.91 -2.23
N VAL A 26 -0.06 -1.37 -3.06
CA VAL A 26 1.31 -1.64 -2.63
C VAL A 26 2.25 -0.60 -3.23
N VAL A 27 3.06 0.04 -2.40
CA VAL A 27 4.19 0.87 -2.83
C VAL A 27 5.47 0.11 -2.54
N THR A 28 6.27 -0.14 -3.57
CA THR A 28 7.48 -0.96 -3.48
C THR A 28 8.70 -0.24 -4.04
N GLY A 29 9.87 -0.77 -3.78
CA GLY A 29 11.15 -0.22 -4.22
C GLY A 29 12.24 -0.39 -3.15
N PRO A 30 13.50 -0.13 -3.49
CA PRO A 30 14.62 -0.28 -2.56
C PRO A 30 14.52 0.66 -1.35
N THR A 31 15.29 0.38 -0.33
CA THR A 31 15.43 1.30 0.81
C THR A 31 15.89 2.67 0.34
N GLY A 32 15.30 3.74 0.88
CA GLY A 32 15.62 5.11 0.49
C GLY A 32 15.02 5.56 -0.86
N SER A 33 14.14 4.77 -1.48
CA SER A 33 13.47 5.15 -2.74
C SER A 33 12.29 6.11 -2.57
N GLY A 34 11.98 6.55 -1.34
CA GLY A 34 10.91 7.51 -1.06
C GLY A 34 9.50 6.87 -0.97
N LYS A 35 9.39 5.57 -0.69
CA LYS A 35 8.09 4.88 -0.51
C LYS A 35 7.22 5.54 0.57
N THR A 36 7.79 5.76 1.75
CA THR A 36 7.09 6.40 2.88
C THR A 36 6.61 7.80 2.49
N THR A 37 7.44 8.55 1.76
CA THR A 37 7.10 9.89 1.28
C THR A 37 5.95 9.86 0.28
N LEU A 38 5.95 8.91 -0.67
CA LEU A 38 4.85 8.73 -1.62
C LEU A 38 3.55 8.31 -0.92
N LEU A 39 3.64 7.37 0.03
CA LEU A 39 2.47 6.98 0.84
C LEU A 39 1.94 8.16 1.65
N ALA A 40 2.82 8.93 2.26
CA ALA A 40 2.42 10.10 3.05
C ALA A 40 1.72 11.16 2.19
N ALA A 41 2.21 11.41 0.98
CA ALA A 41 1.55 12.29 0.01
C ALA A 41 0.15 11.77 -0.38
N GLY A 42 0.05 10.46 -0.61
CA GLY A 42 -1.23 9.82 -0.89
C GLY A 42 -2.22 9.89 0.26
N CYS A 43 -1.76 9.66 1.48
CA CYS A 43 -2.58 9.83 2.69
C CYS A 43 -3.05 11.28 2.84
N ARG A 44 -2.15 12.27 2.66
CA ARG A 44 -2.49 13.68 2.68
C ARG A 44 -3.61 14.00 1.68
N MET A 45 -3.48 13.58 0.44
CA MET A 45 -4.49 13.77 -0.59
C MET A 45 -5.86 13.20 -0.18
N LEU A 46 -5.89 12.04 0.49
CA LEU A 46 -7.14 11.43 0.98
C LEU A 46 -7.76 12.22 2.14
N LEU A 47 -6.94 12.74 3.04
CA LEU A 47 -7.36 13.49 4.22
C LEU A 47 -7.89 14.89 3.86
N GLU A 48 -7.31 15.53 2.83
CA GLU A 48 -7.71 16.86 2.33
C GLU A 48 -8.95 16.84 1.43
N ARG A 49 -9.51 15.67 1.10
CA ARG A 49 -10.72 15.59 0.28
C ARG A 49 -11.88 16.39 0.88
N PRO A 50 -12.71 17.04 0.05
CA PRO A 50 -13.83 17.85 0.54
C PRO A 50 -14.81 17.13 1.46
N ARG A 51 -14.97 15.81 1.26
CA ARG A 51 -15.81 14.93 2.10
C ARG A 51 -14.99 14.10 3.11
N GLY A 52 -13.68 14.29 3.13
CA GLY A 52 -12.76 13.44 3.90
C GLY A 52 -12.69 12.01 3.37
N CYS A 53 -11.97 11.18 4.11
CA CYS A 53 -11.87 9.73 3.86
C CYS A 53 -12.47 8.89 5.00
N GLY A 54 -13.19 9.53 5.93
CA GLY A 54 -13.71 8.88 7.12
C GLY A 54 -12.64 8.70 8.19
N LYS A 55 -12.32 7.46 8.55
CA LYS A 55 -11.32 7.13 9.56
C LYS A 55 -10.13 6.41 8.92
N MET A 56 -8.94 6.96 9.12
CA MET A 56 -7.66 6.37 8.75
C MET A 56 -6.93 5.89 10.00
N VAL A 57 -6.44 4.67 9.99
CA VAL A 57 -5.51 4.16 11.01
C VAL A 57 -4.20 3.78 10.36
N THR A 58 -3.09 4.08 11.02
CA THR A 58 -1.75 3.73 10.52
C THR A 58 -0.98 2.93 11.55
N TYR A 59 -0.15 2.03 11.06
CA TYR A 59 0.82 1.24 11.80
C TYR A 59 2.17 1.41 11.11
N GLU A 60 3.10 2.08 11.77
CA GLU A 60 4.35 2.57 11.17
C GLU A 60 5.56 2.22 12.05
N ALA A 61 6.73 2.05 11.47
CA ALA A 61 7.95 1.74 12.19
C ALA A 61 9.18 2.39 11.53
N PRO A 62 9.55 3.62 11.94
CA PRO A 62 8.85 4.57 12.82
C PRO A 62 7.78 5.41 12.10
N ILE A 63 7.07 6.28 12.83
CA ILE A 63 6.24 7.34 12.23
C ILE A 63 7.18 8.43 11.69
N GLU A 64 7.24 8.58 10.36
CA GLU A 64 8.06 9.60 9.70
C GLU A 64 7.30 10.90 9.45
N TYR A 65 5.99 10.82 9.19
CA TYR A 65 5.12 11.96 8.93
C TYR A 65 3.93 11.99 9.89
N VAL A 66 3.64 13.15 10.46
CA VAL A 66 2.49 13.35 11.35
C VAL A 66 1.35 13.99 10.57
N TYR A 67 0.20 13.33 10.55
CA TYR A 67 -0.97 13.78 9.79
C TYR A 67 -1.86 14.75 10.57
N ASP A 68 -1.69 14.86 11.87
CA ASP A 68 -2.46 15.80 12.69
C ASP A 68 -2.18 17.28 12.37
N THR A 69 -1.02 17.55 11.77
CA THR A 69 -0.61 18.88 11.34
C THR A 69 -1.28 19.35 10.04
N ILE A 70 -2.01 18.47 9.33
CA ILE A 70 -2.70 18.82 8.09
C ILE A 70 -3.91 19.68 8.41
N GLU A 71 -3.86 20.95 7.98
CA GLU A 71 -4.95 21.89 8.15
C GLU A 71 -6.16 21.52 7.28
N GLY A 72 -7.35 21.74 7.79
CA GLY A 72 -8.60 21.52 7.05
C GLY A 72 -8.96 20.04 6.80
N LYS A 73 -8.23 19.08 7.37
CA LYS A 73 -8.60 17.66 7.25
C LYS A 73 -9.99 17.41 7.84
N ARG A 74 -10.80 16.64 7.13
CA ARG A 74 -12.16 16.26 7.53
C ARG A 74 -12.29 14.78 7.88
N SER A 75 -11.20 14.19 8.37
CA SER A 75 -11.09 12.77 8.66
C SER A 75 -10.45 12.53 10.01
N LEU A 76 -10.81 11.46 10.66
CA LEU A 76 -10.13 11.00 11.87
C LEU A 76 -8.87 10.23 11.48
N VAL A 77 -7.76 10.56 12.10
CA VAL A 77 -6.48 9.84 11.92
C VAL A 77 -6.02 9.32 13.27
N SER A 78 -5.54 8.09 13.28
CA SER A 78 -4.88 7.49 14.44
C SER A 78 -3.61 6.80 13.98
N GLN A 79 -2.46 7.35 14.37
CA GLN A 79 -1.14 6.81 14.06
C GLN A 79 -0.61 5.99 15.23
N THR A 80 -0.08 4.82 14.93
CA THR A 80 0.45 3.88 15.92
C THR A 80 1.85 3.46 15.50
N GLU A 81 2.83 3.64 16.38
CA GLU A 81 4.22 3.25 16.13
C GLU A 81 4.49 1.83 16.62
N ILE A 82 5.06 1.01 15.74
CA ILE A 82 5.50 -0.35 16.00
C ILE A 82 7.02 -0.34 16.25
N PRO A 83 7.56 -1.05 17.25
CA PRO A 83 6.86 -1.88 18.25
C PRO A 83 6.49 -1.10 19.53
N ARG A 84 6.59 0.23 19.52
CA ARG A 84 6.42 1.07 20.71
C ARG A 84 5.05 0.94 21.37
N HIS A 85 3.99 0.90 20.56
CA HIS A 85 2.60 0.90 21.03
C HIS A 85 1.91 -0.44 20.85
N LEU A 86 2.31 -1.22 19.85
CA LEU A 86 1.81 -2.56 19.55
C LEU A 86 2.98 -3.46 19.13
N PRO A 87 2.88 -4.79 19.33
CA PRO A 87 4.02 -5.69 19.12
C PRO A 87 4.47 -5.79 17.66
N ASP A 88 3.54 -5.85 16.73
CA ASP A 88 3.81 -6.05 15.30
C ASP A 88 2.70 -5.51 14.40
N PHE A 89 2.94 -5.49 13.09
CA PHE A 89 2.00 -5.00 12.08
C PHE A 89 0.76 -5.88 11.97
N ALA A 90 0.91 -7.20 12.02
CA ALA A 90 -0.20 -8.14 11.89
C ALA A 90 -1.21 -7.97 13.05
N TYR A 91 -0.70 -7.79 14.27
CA TYR A 91 -1.53 -7.46 15.44
C TYR A 91 -2.27 -6.14 15.23
N GLY A 92 -1.56 -5.12 14.73
CA GLY A 92 -2.14 -3.81 14.41
C GLY A 92 -3.29 -3.93 13.43
N VAL A 93 -3.09 -4.61 12.31
CA VAL A 93 -4.13 -4.78 11.28
C VAL A 93 -5.34 -5.52 11.82
N ARG A 94 -5.14 -6.64 12.54
CA ARG A 94 -6.25 -7.37 13.18
C ARG A 94 -7.01 -6.52 14.19
N ASN A 95 -6.32 -5.66 14.94
CA ASN A 95 -6.96 -4.71 15.85
C ASN A 95 -7.76 -3.64 15.09
N ALA A 96 -7.26 -3.18 13.92
CA ALA A 96 -7.94 -2.19 13.08
C ALA A 96 -9.35 -2.62 12.72
N LEU A 97 -9.58 -3.90 12.42
CA LEU A 97 -10.90 -4.42 12.02
C LEU A 97 -12.00 -4.15 13.07
N ARG A 98 -11.61 -4.03 14.35
CA ARG A 98 -12.53 -3.68 15.47
C ARG A 98 -12.75 -2.17 15.61
N ARG A 99 -11.93 -1.37 14.96
CA ARG A 99 -11.96 0.10 15.05
C ARG A 99 -12.77 0.76 13.92
N LYS A 100 -13.29 -0.03 12.99
CA LYS A 100 -14.09 0.39 11.81
C LYS A 100 -13.40 1.53 11.02
N PRO A 101 -12.15 1.39 10.57
CA PRO A 101 -11.53 2.38 9.71
C PRO A 101 -12.05 2.23 8.27
N ASN A 102 -11.93 3.30 7.49
CA ASN A 102 -12.10 3.22 6.04
C ASN A 102 -10.77 2.86 5.37
N ILE A 103 -9.67 3.34 5.95
CA ILE A 103 -8.32 3.19 5.42
C ILE A 103 -7.39 2.67 6.51
N ILE A 104 -6.57 1.69 6.15
CA ILE A 104 -5.52 1.12 6.99
C ILE A 104 -4.18 1.31 6.25
N LEU A 105 -3.22 1.99 6.87
CA LEU A 105 -1.85 2.04 6.38
C LEU A 105 -1.00 1.10 7.21
N VAL A 106 -0.34 0.15 6.54
CA VAL A 106 0.60 -0.80 7.11
C VAL A 106 1.99 -0.44 6.60
N GLY A 107 2.85 0.04 7.46
CA GLY A 107 4.16 0.57 7.08
C GLY A 107 4.97 -0.39 6.22
N GLU A 108 4.92 -1.69 6.54
CA GLU A 108 5.61 -2.73 5.77
C GLU A 108 4.88 -4.07 5.86
N SER A 109 4.74 -4.77 4.71
CA SER A 109 4.22 -6.14 4.63
C SER A 109 5.32 -7.08 4.10
N ARG A 110 6.13 -7.62 5.00
CA ARG A 110 7.28 -8.49 4.64
C ARG A 110 7.13 -9.94 5.11
N ASP A 111 6.23 -10.20 6.02
CA ASP A 111 6.00 -11.50 6.62
C ASP A 111 4.60 -12.03 6.33
N ARG A 112 4.44 -13.36 6.46
CA ARG A 112 3.21 -14.10 6.19
C ARG A 112 2.02 -13.55 6.97
N GLU A 113 2.21 -13.26 8.24
CA GLU A 113 1.16 -12.83 9.16
C GLU A 113 0.61 -11.46 8.78
N THR A 114 1.50 -10.52 8.45
CA THR A 114 1.12 -9.16 8.03
C THR A 114 0.42 -9.17 6.67
N ILE A 115 0.92 -9.97 5.71
CA ILE A 115 0.29 -10.10 4.39
C ILE A 115 -1.10 -10.75 4.53
N SER A 116 -1.24 -11.84 5.31
CA SER A 116 -2.53 -12.48 5.57
C SER A 116 -3.53 -11.52 6.20
N ALA A 117 -3.13 -10.77 7.22
CA ALA A 117 -4.00 -9.80 7.87
C ALA A 117 -4.42 -8.66 6.92
N SER A 118 -3.52 -8.22 6.02
CA SER A 118 -3.82 -7.21 5.01
C SER A 118 -4.83 -7.70 3.97
N ILE A 119 -4.71 -8.96 3.54
CA ILE A 119 -5.68 -9.61 2.63
C ILE A 119 -7.05 -9.70 3.31
N GLU A 120 -7.11 -10.19 4.55
CA GLU A 120 -8.35 -10.27 5.33
C GLU A 120 -9.03 -8.91 5.50
N ALA A 121 -8.25 -7.87 5.81
CA ALA A 121 -8.77 -6.51 5.92
C ALA A 121 -9.36 -6.01 4.59
N ALA A 122 -8.69 -6.28 3.47
CA ALA A 122 -9.16 -5.91 2.15
C ALA A 122 -10.44 -6.64 1.74
N GLN A 123 -10.51 -7.95 1.99
CA GLN A 123 -11.68 -8.79 1.71
C GLN A 123 -12.90 -8.41 2.57
N THR A 124 -12.67 -7.87 3.77
CA THR A 124 -13.71 -7.33 4.64
C THR A 124 -14.10 -5.87 4.33
N GLY A 125 -13.65 -5.35 3.19
CA GLY A 125 -14.10 -4.08 2.63
C GLY A 125 -13.24 -2.86 2.96
N HIS A 126 -12.08 -3.04 3.59
CA HIS A 126 -11.16 -1.95 3.91
C HIS A 126 -10.22 -1.64 2.74
N LEU A 127 -9.78 -0.39 2.64
CA LEU A 127 -8.68 0.01 1.76
C LEU A 127 -7.37 -0.05 2.55
N VAL A 128 -6.46 -0.89 2.09
CA VAL A 128 -5.17 -1.13 2.74
C VAL A 128 -4.04 -0.57 1.86
N TYR A 129 -3.20 0.27 2.44
CA TYR A 129 -1.94 0.71 1.84
C TYR A 129 -0.78 0.03 2.57
N THR A 130 0.19 -0.45 1.81
CA THR A 130 1.39 -1.06 2.42
C THR A 130 2.62 -0.86 1.56
N THR A 131 3.80 -1.12 2.15
CA THR A 131 5.06 -1.16 1.40
C THR A 131 5.69 -2.55 1.39
N THR A 132 6.51 -2.77 0.39
CA THR A 132 7.46 -3.89 0.31
C THR A 132 8.83 -3.37 -0.18
N HIS A 133 9.84 -4.23 -0.25
CA HIS A 133 11.19 -3.88 -0.69
C HIS A 133 11.61 -4.57 -1.98
N THR A 134 10.67 -4.79 -2.89
CA THR A 134 10.91 -5.42 -4.18
C THR A 134 11.01 -4.39 -5.30
N MET A 135 11.58 -4.80 -6.44
CA MET A 135 11.62 -4.02 -7.67
C MET A 135 10.76 -4.70 -8.73
N GLY A 136 9.86 -3.92 -9.36
CA GLY A 136 8.95 -4.41 -10.39
C GLY A 136 7.66 -5.03 -9.83
N VAL A 137 6.61 -4.94 -10.64
CA VAL A 137 5.26 -5.39 -10.27
C VAL A 137 5.21 -6.91 -10.06
N ALA A 138 5.67 -7.69 -11.05
CA ALA A 138 5.64 -9.15 -10.99
C ALA A 138 6.47 -9.70 -9.82
N ASN A 139 7.67 -9.15 -9.59
CA ASN A 139 8.52 -9.55 -8.48
C ASN A 139 7.88 -9.24 -7.12
N THR A 140 7.11 -8.16 -7.03
CA THR A 140 6.38 -7.82 -5.80
C THR A 140 5.34 -8.87 -5.47
N ILE A 141 4.54 -9.28 -6.44
CA ILE A 141 3.53 -10.34 -6.28
C ILE A 141 4.20 -11.65 -5.88
N SER A 142 5.20 -12.10 -6.64
CA SER A 142 5.94 -13.33 -6.37
C SER A 142 6.56 -13.33 -4.97
N ARG A 143 7.13 -12.20 -4.54
CA ARG A 143 7.72 -12.07 -3.20
C ARG A 143 6.67 -12.16 -2.10
N MET A 144 5.53 -11.53 -2.25
CA MET A 144 4.44 -11.62 -1.27
C MET A 144 3.94 -13.06 -1.15
N ILE A 145 3.74 -13.76 -2.28
CA ILE A 145 3.29 -15.15 -2.29
C ILE A 145 4.35 -16.09 -1.70
N SER A 146 5.63 -15.83 -1.94
CA SER A 146 6.73 -16.68 -1.45
C SER A 146 6.86 -16.73 0.08
N THR A 147 6.22 -15.84 0.81
CA THR A 147 6.17 -15.86 2.28
C THR A 147 5.31 -16.99 2.84
N PHE A 148 4.44 -17.56 2.01
CA PHE A 148 3.55 -18.66 2.38
C PHE A 148 4.18 -20.03 2.12
N GLU A 149 3.72 -21.03 2.87
CA GLU A 149 4.09 -22.42 2.63
C GLU A 149 3.70 -22.86 1.21
N ILE A 150 4.50 -23.70 0.58
CA ILE A 150 4.31 -24.11 -0.82
C ILE A 150 2.87 -24.63 -1.07
N ALA A 151 2.34 -25.42 -0.14
CA ALA A 151 1.01 -26.02 -0.24
C ALA A 151 -0.13 -24.96 -0.23
N GLU A 152 0.10 -23.76 0.30
CA GLU A 152 -0.90 -22.69 0.40
C GLU A 152 -0.78 -21.64 -0.71
N ARG A 153 0.33 -21.62 -1.45
CA ARG A 153 0.66 -20.48 -2.33
C ARG A 153 -0.39 -20.22 -3.38
N GLN A 154 -0.96 -21.24 -4.02
CA GLN A 154 -1.99 -21.03 -5.04
C GLN A 154 -3.24 -20.36 -4.44
N GLU A 155 -3.72 -20.83 -3.30
CA GLU A 155 -4.88 -20.25 -2.63
C GLU A 155 -4.61 -18.81 -2.18
N ARG A 156 -3.43 -18.57 -1.60
CA ARG A 156 -3.01 -17.24 -1.14
C ARG A 156 -2.78 -16.27 -2.28
N ALA A 157 -2.26 -16.76 -3.41
CA ALA A 157 -2.12 -15.98 -4.63
C ALA A 157 -3.47 -15.49 -5.15
N LEU A 158 -4.47 -16.38 -5.22
CA LEU A 158 -5.82 -16.02 -5.61
C LEU A 158 -6.43 -14.98 -4.66
N SER A 159 -6.32 -15.19 -3.34
CA SER A 159 -6.80 -14.24 -2.32
C SER A 159 -6.12 -12.88 -2.41
N LEU A 160 -4.80 -12.86 -2.68
CA LEU A 160 -4.06 -11.62 -2.90
C LEU A 160 -4.55 -10.93 -4.18
N MET A 161 -4.66 -11.64 -5.31
CA MET A 161 -5.09 -11.07 -6.59
C MET A 161 -6.51 -10.51 -6.53
N GLU A 162 -7.43 -11.20 -5.87
CA GLU A 162 -8.80 -10.71 -5.62
C GLU A 162 -8.79 -9.35 -4.90
N SER A 163 -7.86 -9.18 -3.97
CA SER A 163 -7.74 -7.98 -3.13
C SER A 163 -6.90 -6.87 -3.76
N LEU A 164 -5.99 -7.19 -4.67
CA LEU A 164 -5.02 -6.26 -5.22
C LEU A 164 -5.68 -5.23 -6.15
N ARG A 165 -5.29 -3.95 -6.00
CA ARG A 165 -5.82 -2.84 -6.83
C ARG A 165 -4.73 -2.12 -7.59
N MET A 166 -3.58 -1.91 -6.99
CA MET A 166 -2.46 -1.24 -7.64
C MET A 166 -1.14 -1.62 -6.97
N ILE A 167 -0.10 -1.75 -7.77
CA ILE A 167 1.29 -1.78 -7.32
C ILE A 167 2.01 -0.61 -7.98
N VAL A 168 2.78 0.13 -7.18
CA VAL A 168 3.67 1.20 -7.67
C VAL A 168 5.08 0.89 -7.19
N THR A 169 5.98 0.65 -8.13
CA THR A 169 7.42 0.55 -7.85
C THR A 169 8.06 1.91 -8.03
N GLN A 170 8.83 2.38 -7.05
CA GLN A 170 9.50 3.67 -7.11
C GLN A 170 11.01 3.53 -6.89
N ALA A 171 11.77 4.21 -7.72
CA ALA A 171 13.19 4.44 -7.53
C ALA A 171 13.47 5.95 -7.58
N LEU A 172 14.50 6.40 -6.84
CA LEU A 172 14.98 7.77 -6.90
C LEU A 172 16.27 7.82 -7.72
N VAL A 173 16.29 8.67 -8.75
CA VAL A 173 17.47 8.90 -9.59
C VAL A 173 17.95 10.33 -9.43
N PRO A 174 19.28 10.59 -9.60
CA PRO A 174 19.82 11.94 -9.60
C PRO A 174 19.18 12.79 -10.72
N LYS A 175 18.86 14.04 -10.39
CA LYS A 175 18.36 15.03 -11.35
C LYS A 175 19.49 15.91 -11.85
N VAL A 176 19.50 16.24 -13.14
CA VAL A 176 20.40 17.25 -13.70
C VAL A 176 20.13 18.59 -13.01
N GLY A 177 21.17 19.21 -12.49
CA GLY A 177 21.07 20.43 -11.69
C GLY A 177 20.92 20.21 -10.19
N GLY A 178 20.97 18.94 -9.71
CA GLY A 178 20.95 18.56 -8.30
C GLY A 178 19.59 18.05 -7.82
N GLY A 179 19.61 17.39 -6.66
CA GLY A 179 18.45 16.72 -6.10
C GLY A 179 18.16 15.36 -6.72
N ARG A 180 16.99 14.80 -6.43
CA ARG A 180 16.52 13.49 -6.91
C ARG A 180 15.11 13.59 -7.48
N ILE A 181 14.80 12.72 -8.43
CA ILE A 181 13.45 12.58 -8.99
C ILE A 181 12.99 11.13 -8.85
N GLY A 182 11.72 10.92 -8.51
CA GLY A 182 11.11 9.60 -8.50
C GLY A 182 10.76 9.16 -9.92
N ILE A 183 11.24 7.98 -10.31
CA ILE A 183 10.74 7.27 -11.48
C ILE A 183 9.92 6.09 -11.00
N ARG A 184 8.82 5.81 -11.70
CA ARG A 184 7.83 4.84 -11.26
C ARG A 184 7.43 3.90 -12.38
N GLU A 185 7.30 2.65 -12.04
CA GLU A 185 6.59 1.62 -12.77
C GLU A 185 5.32 1.32 -11.98
N TRP A 186 4.19 1.16 -12.63
CA TRP A 186 2.96 0.83 -11.91
C TRP A 186 2.04 -0.04 -12.74
N MET A 187 1.20 -0.80 -12.06
CA MET A 187 0.11 -1.54 -12.65
C MET A 187 -1.15 -1.38 -11.80
N VAL A 188 -2.25 -1.07 -12.46
CA VAL A 188 -3.60 -1.09 -11.88
C VAL A 188 -4.23 -2.43 -12.23
N PHE A 189 -4.93 -3.02 -11.26
CA PHE A 189 -5.60 -4.32 -11.40
C PHE A 189 -7.12 -4.14 -11.44
N PRO A 190 -7.70 -3.74 -12.59
CA PRO A 190 -9.15 -3.73 -12.77
C PRO A 190 -9.71 -5.16 -12.76
N ASP A 191 -11.02 -5.29 -12.65
CA ASP A 191 -11.69 -6.59 -12.52
C ASP A 191 -11.31 -7.55 -13.66
N GLU A 192 -11.29 -7.07 -14.90
CA GLU A 192 -10.93 -7.87 -16.08
C GLU A 192 -9.52 -8.47 -16.00
N VAL A 193 -8.54 -7.68 -15.53
CA VAL A 193 -7.16 -8.16 -15.37
C VAL A 193 -7.09 -9.19 -14.25
N ARG A 194 -7.76 -8.92 -13.13
CA ARG A 194 -7.77 -9.85 -11.99
C ARG A 194 -8.44 -11.17 -12.34
N GLU A 195 -9.59 -11.14 -13.02
CA GLU A 195 -10.31 -12.34 -13.47
C GLU A 195 -9.45 -13.17 -14.44
N LYS A 196 -8.76 -12.52 -15.40
CA LYS A 196 -7.84 -13.18 -16.30
C LYS A 196 -6.72 -13.90 -15.53
N LEU A 197 -6.03 -13.19 -14.64
CA LEU A 197 -4.92 -13.76 -13.86
C LEU A 197 -5.39 -14.87 -12.91
N MET A 198 -6.53 -14.73 -12.26
CA MET A 198 -7.08 -15.78 -11.40
C MET A 198 -7.50 -17.04 -12.16
N GLY A 199 -7.67 -16.95 -13.48
CA GLY A 199 -7.98 -18.10 -14.34
C GLY A 199 -6.78 -18.97 -14.71
N ILE A 200 -5.57 -18.58 -14.32
CA ILE A 200 -4.31 -19.29 -14.58
C ILE A 200 -3.52 -19.50 -13.28
N GLU A 201 -2.56 -20.43 -13.30
CA GLU A 201 -1.68 -20.64 -12.15
C GLU A 201 -0.81 -19.43 -11.88
N TYR A 202 -0.61 -19.08 -10.61
CA TYR A 202 0.09 -17.84 -10.21
C TYR A 202 1.53 -17.79 -10.72
N GLU A 203 2.16 -18.94 -10.99
CA GLU A 203 3.53 -19.04 -11.50
C GLU A 203 3.68 -18.43 -12.90
N HIS A 204 2.58 -18.34 -13.67
CA HIS A 204 2.55 -17.77 -15.02
C HIS A 204 2.10 -16.31 -15.06
N TRP A 205 1.74 -15.69 -13.96
CA TRP A 205 1.25 -14.31 -13.95
C TRP A 205 2.25 -13.26 -14.46
N ALA A 206 3.55 -13.55 -14.38
CA ALA A 206 4.58 -12.65 -14.85
C ALA A 206 4.73 -12.66 -16.39
N GLU A 207 4.15 -13.63 -17.08
CA GLU A 207 4.22 -13.80 -18.53
C GLU A 207 3.05 -13.12 -19.27
N GLU A 208 1.97 -12.75 -18.53
CA GLU A 208 0.75 -12.15 -19.03
C GLU A 208 0.69 -10.62 -18.82
#